data_a686951a24cefa0925e2735eea877493
#
_entry.id   a686951a24cefa0925e2735eea877493
#
_cell.length_a   1.000
_cell.length_b   1.000
_cell.length_c   1.000
_cell.angle_alpha   90.00
_cell.angle_beta   90.00
_cell.angle_gamma   90.00
#
_symmetry.space_group_name_H-M   'P 1'
#
loop_
_entity.id
_entity.type
_entity.pdbx_description
1 polymer ?
#
loop_
_entity_poly.entity_id
_entity_poly.type
_entity_poly.pdbx_seq_one_letter_code
_entity_poly.pdbx_strand_id
1 'polypeptide(L)'
;MVDQYRAAYQALGLFSPNQCEPDSFEKLDYEGKVLVLSPDTLKESCWKPENQLWYAHDGFGCSPTAIGRSIRCTCLNDEEMARWNRTDFTGVLKEEFLPDWAREKLQELKLNKLQQMSRSEKEQALAMRINLAWDRYEMSLQTLSVSEVIDQIADVSAVWMCRDALLKDMELYSDEQLIFLLSLFDPLDQMRDHLAQEQEADQIEQVNDAIRCLQKELQESQKIKTPGQGGMSMK
;
A
#
# COMPACT_ATOMS: atom_id res chain seq x y z
N MET A 1 -21.36 17.92 8.01
CA MET A 1 -21.04 19.19 8.68
C MET A 1 -19.56 19.41 8.44
N VAL A 2 -19.22 20.39 7.63
CA VAL A 2 -17.80 20.75 7.45
C VAL A 2 -17.48 21.53 8.71
N ASP A 3 -16.86 20.88 9.69
CA ASP A 3 -16.33 21.58 10.85
C ASP A 3 -15.33 22.61 10.35
N GLN A 4 -15.62 23.87 10.66
CA GLN A 4 -14.67 24.94 10.38
C GLN A 4 -13.44 24.65 11.25
N TYR A 5 -12.39 24.19 10.60
CA TYR A 5 -11.13 23.89 11.28
C TYR A 5 -10.66 25.13 12.04
N ARG A 6 -10.53 25.02 13.35
CA ARG A 6 -10.24 26.17 14.20
C ARG A 6 -8.91 26.82 13.81
N ALA A 7 -8.83 28.12 13.85
CA ALA A 7 -7.59 28.85 13.54
C ALA A 7 -6.38 28.36 14.38
N ALA A 8 -6.65 27.92 15.62
CA ALA A 8 -5.63 27.31 16.47
C ALA A 8 -5.02 26.05 15.86
N TYR A 9 -5.81 25.20 15.19
CA TYR A 9 -5.32 23.98 14.55
C TYR A 9 -4.44 24.31 13.36
N GLN A 10 -4.84 25.30 12.55
CA GLN A 10 -4.03 25.77 11.42
C GLN A 10 -2.70 26.36 11.88
N ALA A 11 -2.70 27.14 12.97
CA ALA A 11 -1.47 27.71 13.53
C ALA A 11 -0.46 26.65 14.01
N LEU A 12 -0.95 25.47 14.42
CA LEU A 12 -0.12 24.32 14.82
C LEU A 12 0.27 23.42 13.65
N GLY A 13 -0.17 23.74 12.42
CA GLY A 13 0.11 22.93 11.24
C GLY A 13 -0.59 21.59 11.23
N LEU A 14 -1.70 21.44 11.99
CA LEU A 14 -2.45 20.20 12.04
C LEU A 14 -3.11 19.89 10.68
N PHE A 15 -3.20 18.61 10.34
CA PHE A 15 -3.87 18.16 9.13
C PHE A 15 -5.34 18.56 9.12
N SER A 16 -5.81 19.03 7.97
CA SER A 16 -7.15 19.55 7.76
C SER A 16 -7.99 18.65 6.85
N PRO A 17 -9.33 18.79 6.86
CA PRO A 17 -10.20 18.03 5.96
C PRO A 17 -9.85 18.15 4.47
N ASN A 18 -9.27 19.26 4.04
CA ASN A 18 -8.88 19.46 2.63
C ASN A 18 -7.73 18.54 2.18
N GLN A 19 -6.94 18.04 3.13
CA GLN A 19 -5.84 17.12 2.90
C GLN A 19 -6.30 15.66 2.96
N CYS A 20 -7.57 15.42 3.28
CA CYS A 20 -8.19 14.10 3.32
C CYS A 20 -8.97 13.81 2.04
N GLU A 21 -9.12 12.53 1.73
CA GLU A 21 -10.04 12.08 0.69
C GLU A 21 -11.47 12.45 1.07
N PRO A 22 -12.32 12.80 0.07
CA PRO A 22 -13.75 12.99 0.35
C PRO A 22 -14.31 11.69 0.95
N ASP A 23 -15.01 11.83 2.08
CA ASP A 23 -15.65 10.68 2.71
C ASP A 23 -16.84 10.24 1.86
N SER A 24 -16.63 9.24 1.00
CA SER A 24 -17.72 8.59 0.30
C SER A 24 -18.22 7.46 1.19
N PHE A 25 -19.49 7.53 1.58
CA PHE A 25 -20.17 6.49 2.36
C PHE A 25 -20.09 5.08 1.71
N GLU A 26 -19.73 5.01 0.43
CA GLU A 26 -19.57 3.77 -0.33
C GLU A 26 -18.21 3.09 -0.11
N LYS A 27 -17.16 3.84 0.29
CA LYS A 27 -15.83 3.30 0.59
C LYS A 27 -15.66 3.14 2.10
N LEU A 28 -16.25 2.08 2.65
CA LEU A 28 -16.27 1.82 4.10
C LEU A 28 -15.02 1.14 4.63
N ASP A 29 -14.12 0.73 3.75
CA ASP A 29 -12.91 0.00 4.13
C ASP A 29 -11.73 0.95 4.31
N TYR A 30 -11.22 0.98 5.54
CA TYR A 30 -10.03 1.75 5.92
C TYR A 30 -8.79 0.90 6.07
N GLU A 31 -8.88 -0.43 5.93
CA GLU A 31 -7.73 -1.30 6.08
C GLU A 31 -6.57 -0.87 5.16
N GLY A 32 -5.39 -0.76 5.75
CA GLY A 32 -4.19 -0.40 5.01
C GLY A 32 -4.02 1.09 4.71
N LYS A 33 -4.96 1.95 5.16
CA LYS A 33 -4.92 3.40 4.93
C LYS A 33 -4.38 4.16 6.12
N VAL A 34 -3.89 5.37 5.86
CA VAL A 34 -3.50 6.34 6.89
C VAL A 34 -4.69 7.26 7.17
N LEU A 35 -5.14 7.26 8.40
CA LEU A 35 -6.25 8.08 8.88
C LEU A 35 -5.72 9.28 9.64
N VAL A 36 -6.41 10.40 9.51
CA VAL A 36 -6.12 11.64 10.25
C VAL A 36 -7.05 11.74 11.43
N LEU A 37 -6.53 11.56 12.65
CA LEU A 37 -7.31 11.70 13.87
C LEU A 37 -7.72 13.17 14.07
N SER A 38 -8.98 13.39 14.43
CA SER A 38 -9.51 14.73 14.66
C SER A 38 -8.81 15.39 15.86
N PRO A 39 -8.40 16.67 15.76
CA PRO A 39 -7.85 17.39 16.89
C PRO A 39 -8.79 17.45 18.10
N ASP A 40 -10.10 17.41 17.86
CA ASP A 40 -11.10 17.40 18.95
C ASP A 40 -11.08 16.10 19.77
N THR A 41 -10.53 15.03 19.20
CA THR A 41 -10.34 13.75 19.89
C THR A 41 -9.04 13.73 20.71
N LEU A 42 -8.01 14.47 20.26
CA LEU A 42 -6.74 14.58 20.96
C LEU A 42 -6.82 15.55 22.13
N LYS A 43 -6.07 15.24 23.21
CA LYS A 43 -5.84 16.24 24.27
C LYS A 43 -4.99 17.38 23.71
N GLU A 44 -5.19 18.61 24.22
CA GLU A 44 -4.43 19.79 23.76
C GLU A 44 -2.90 19.61 23.82
N SER A 45 -2.42 18.89 24.83
CA SER A 45 -0.97 18.57 24.95
C SER A 45 -0.45 17.66 23.83
N CYS A 46 -1.34 17.00 23.10
CA CYS A 46 -1.03 16.09 22.01
C CYS A 46 -1.32 16.70 20.63
N TRP A 47 -1.65 17.98 20.53
CA TRP A 47 -1.88 18.67 19.28
C TRP A 47 -0.59 18.88 18.49
N LYS A 48 -0.18 17.84 17.79
CA LYS A 48 0.95 17.82 16.85
C LYS A 48 0.52 17.06 15.59
N PRO A 49 0.96 17.49 14.39
CA PRO A 49 0.63 16.79 13.14
C PRO A 49 0.98 15.31 13.18
N GLU A 50 2.11 14.97 13.81
CA GLU A 50 2.61 13.60 13.90
C GLU A 50 1.64 12.68 14.67
N ASN A 51 0.97 13.20 15.69
CA ASN A 51 0.02 12.44 16.52
C ASN A 51 -1.34 12.22 15.84
N GLN A 52 -1.59 12.90 14.72
CA GLN A 52 -2.82 12.71 13.95
C GLN A 52 -2.77 11.53 12.98
N LEU A 53 -1.58 11.02 12.64
CA LEU A 53 -1.41 10.02 11.59
C LEU A 53 -1.48 8.61 12.18
N TRP A 54 -2.54 7.87 11.79
CA TRP A 54 -2.83 6.53 12.30
C TRP A 54 -3.00 5.55 11.15
N TYR A 55 -2.25 4.46 11.19
CA TYR A 55 -2.39 3.34 10.25
C TYR A 55 -3.52 2.42 10.68
N ALA A 56 -4.51 2.19 9.82
CA ALA A 56 -5.63 1.31 10.09
C ALA A 56 -5.29 -0.15 9.75
N HIS A 57 -5.38 -1.02 10.74
CA HIS A 57 -5.18 -2.48 10.57
C HIS A 57 -6.43 -3.19 10.09
N ASP A 58 -7.58 -2.61 10.36
CA ASP A 58 -8.88 -3.09 9.89
C ASP A 58 -9.78 -1.89 9.58
N GLY A 59 -10.86 -2.11 8.92
CA GLY A 59 -11.82 -1.07 8.57
C GLY A 59 -13.19 -1.65 8.29
N PHE A 60 -13.27 -2.97 8.33
CA PHE A 60 -14.49 -3.68 7.98
C PHE A 60 -15.62 -3.39 8.98
N GLY A 61 -16.74 -3.00 8.46
CA GLY A 61 -17.94 -2.70 9.26
C GLY A 61 -17.94 -1.33 9.93
N CYS A 62 -17.04 -0.42 9.54
CA CYS A 62 -17.02 0.97 10.00
C CYS A 62 -18.07 1.84 9.28
N SER A 63 -19.23 1.28 8.97
CA SER A 63 -20.36 2.06 8.48
C SER A 63 -20.74 3.15 9.49
N PRO A 64 -21.16 4.33 9.04
CA PRO A 64 -21.70 5.37 9.93
C PRO A 64 -22.85 4.88 10.80
N THR A 65 -23.56 3.85 10.35
CA THR A 65 -24.66 3.21 11.09
C THR A 65 -24.21 2.07 12.00
N ALA A 66 -22.95 1.64 11.92
CA ALA A 66 -22.40 0.59 12.76
C ALA A 66 -21.93 1.17 14.10
N ILE A 67 -22.86 1.57 14.93
CA ILE A 67 -22.59 2.07 16.27
C ILE A 67 -21.81 1.00 17.07
N GLY A 68 -20.71 1.41 17.69
CA GLY A 68 -19.88 0.55 18.57
C GLY A 68 -18.81 -0.27 17.85
N ARG A 69 -18.63 -0.15 16.54
CA ARG A 69 -17.49 -0.75 15.83
C ARG A 69 -16.34 0.22 15.75
N SER A 70 -15.20 -0.20 16.29
CA SER A 70 -13.97 0.60 16.32
C SER A 70 -12.96 0.07 15.33
N ILE A 71 -12.20 0.98 14.74
CA ILE A 71 -11.07 0.71 13.87
C ILE A 71 -9.85 0.49 14.75
N ARG A 72 -9.14 -0.62 14.56
CA ARG A 72 -7.86 -0.86 15.22
C ARG A 72 -6.77 -0.16 14.44
N CYS A 73 -6.05 0.73 15.11
CA CYS A 73 -5.04 1.56 14.48
C CYS A 73 -3.74 1.59 15.28
N THR A 74 -2.64 1.92 14.60
CA THR A 74 -1.35 2.26 15.19
C THR A 74 -0.99 3.69 14.83
N CYS A 75 -0.65 4.51 15.82
CA CYS A 75 -0.09 5.84 15.60
C CYS A 75 1.29 5.71 14.91
N LEU A 76 1.49 6.45 13.82
CA LEU A 76 2.75 6.37 13.07
C LEU A 76 3.93 6.99 13.82
N ASN A 77 3.64 7.94 14.74
CA ASN A 77 4.69 8.67 15.47
C ASN A 77 5.32 7.85 16.61
N ASP A 78 4.49 7.21 17.43
CA ASP A 78 4.94 6.57 18.69
C ASP A 78 4.56 5.09 18.81
N GLU A 79 3.97 4.53 17.75
CA GLU A 79 3.51 3.12 17.66
C GLU A 79 2.41 2.76 18.68
N GLU A 80 1.78 3.77 19.31
CA GLU A 80 0.64 3.50 20.19
C GLU A 80 -0.46 2.77 19.42
N MET A 81 -0.95 1.66 19.97
CA MET A 81 -2.09 0.92 19.43
C MET A 81 -3.36 1.32 20.13
N ALA A 82 -4.35 1.77 19.37
CA ALA A 82 -5.64 2.15 19.90
C ALA A 82 -6.80 1.68 19.01
N ARG A 83 -8.02 1.78 19.56
CA ARG A 83 -9.25 1.59 18.82
C ARG A 83 -10.02 2.90 18.81
N TRP A 84 -10.31 3.38 17.62
CA TRP A 84 -11.03 4.63 17.40
C TRP A 84 -12.35 4.39 16.68
N ASN A 85 -13.32 5.24 16.90
CA ASN A 85 -14.53 5.24 16.10
C ASN A 85 -14.28 6.01 14.79
N ARG A 86 -15.07 5.71 13.77
CA ARG A 86 -14.99 6.46 12.50
C ARG A 86 -15.14 7.97 12.69
N THR A 87 -16.00 8.37 13.60
CA THR A 87 -16.28 9.79 13.90
C THR A 87 -15.12 10.52 14.57
N ASP A 88 -14.13 9.78 15.07
CA ASP A 88 -12.94 10.34 15.70
C ASP A 88 -11.91 10.82 14.65
N PHE A 89 -12.09 10.44 13.39
CA PHE A 89 -11.20 10.82 12.30
C PHE A 89 -11.74 11.97 11.47
N THR A 90 -10.83 12.83 11.02
CA THR A 90 -11.08 13.86 10.00
C THR A 90 -11.29 13.23 8.63
N GLY A 91 -10.57 12.13 8.33
CA GLY A 91 -10.68 11.38 7.09
C GLY A 91 -9.43 10.55 6.78
N VAL A 92 -9.39 9.98 5.57
CA VAL A 92 -8.22 9.27 5.02
C VAL A 92 -7.28 10.32 4.43
N LEU A 93 -6.01 10.32 4.85
CA LEU A 93 -5.00 11.24 4.31
C LEU A 93 -4.74 10.93 2.83
N LYS A 94 -4.77 11.95 1.98
CA LYS A 94 -4.34 11.81 0.59
C LYS A 94 -2.84 11.56 0.53
N GLU A 95 -2.41 10.72 -0.40
CA GLU A 95 -1.02 10.28 -0.53
C GLU A 95 -0.03 11.44 -0.74
N GLU A 96 -0.46 12.47 -1.45
CA GLU A 96 0.33 13.68 -1.73
C GLU A 96 0.71 14.48 -0.48
N PHE A 97 -0.06 14.33 0.62
CA PHE A 97 0.20 15.00 1.90
C PHE A 97 0.88 14.07 2.92
N LEU A 98 1.15 12.81 2.57
CA LEU A 98 1.83 11.90 3.48
C LEU A 98 3.31 12.30 3.64
N PRO A 99 3.76 12.70 4.85
CA PRO A 99 5.16 13.07 5.08
C PRO A 99 6.11 11.89 4.85
N ASP A 100 7.34 12.18 4.44
CA ASP A 100 8.35 11.13 4.15
C ASP A 100 8.59 10.20 5.34
N TRP A 101 8.74 10.76 6.57
CA TRP A 101 8.90 9.96 7.78
C TRP A 101 7.71 9.00 8.04
N ALA A 102 6.49 9.46 7.77
CA ALA A 102 5.29 8.64 7.94
C ALA A 102 5.19 7.56 6.84
N ARG A 103 5.66 7.86 5.64
CA ARG A 103 5.76 6.91 4.53
C ARG A 103 6.74 5.77 4.85
N GLU A 104 7.91 6.11 5.38
CA GLU A 104 8.91 5.13 5.82
C GLU A 104 8.34 4.25 6.94
N LYS A 105 7.70 4.84 7.94
CA LYS A 105 7.08 4.10 9.04
C LYS A 105 5.95 3.20 8.59
N LEU A 106 5.13 3.66 7.66
CA LEU A 106 4.06 2.87 7.05
C LEU A 106 4.61 1.65 6.30
N GLN A 107 5.71 1.81 5.58
CA GLN A 107 6.38 0.70 4.88
C GLN A 107 6.91 -0.33 5.89
N GLU A 108 7.53 0.12 6.97
CA GLU A 108 8.01 -0.74 8.05
C GLU A 108 6.85 -1.55 8.68
N LEU A 109 5.74 -0.90 9.02
CA LEU A 109 4.57 -1.57 9.59
C LEU A 109 3.95 -2.60 8.63
N LYS A 110 3.87 -2.27 7.34
CA LYS A 110 3.40 -3.21 6.32
C LYS A 110 4.32 -4.42 6.18
N LEU A 111 5.62 -4.19 6.17
CA LEU A 111 6.62 -5.26 6.08
C LEU A 111 6.55 -6.17 7.31
N ASN A 112 6.48 -5.61 8.51
CA ASN A 112 6.34 -6.35 9.76
C ASN A 112 5.06 -7.22 9.75
N LYS A 113 3.94 -6.69 9.25
CA LYS A 113 2.70 -7.47 9.07
C LYS A 113 2.93 -8.67 8.15
N LEU A 114 3.57 -8.47 6.99
CA LEU A 114 3.87 -9.54 6.05
C LEU A 114 4.82 -10.60 6.63
N GLN A 115 5.81 -10.18 7.41
CA GLN A 115 6.74 -11.12 8.08
C GLN A 115 6.05 -11.99 9.11
N GLN A 116 5.01 -11.48 9.80
CA GLN A 116 4.25 -12.21 10.81
C GLN A 116 3.21 -13.18 10.22
N MET A 117 2.86 -13.03 8.94
CA MET A 117 1.94 -13.93 8.26
C MET A 117 2.56 -15.32 8.10
N SER A 118 1.77 -16.36 8.29
CA SER A 118 2.17 -17.72 7.92
C SER A 118 2.36 -17.84 6.41
N ARG A 119 3.10 -18.86 5.97
CA ARG A 119 3.31 -19.11 4.54
C ARG A 119 2.00 -19.22 3.78
N SER A 120 1.05 -20.00 4.31
CA SER A 120 -0.27 -20.18 3.68
C SER A 120 -1.06 -18.88 3.56
N GLU A 121 -0.98 -17.99 4.55
CA GLU A 121 -1.62 -16.67 4.47
C GLU A 121 -0.97 -15.79 3.41
N LYS A 122 0.36 -15.82 3.26
CA LYS A 122 1.08 -15.11 2.20
C LYS A 122 0.68 -15.61 0.81
N GLU A 123 0.65 -16.93 0.62
CA GLU A 123 0.23 -17.55 -0.64
C GLU A 123 -1.21 -17.18 -1.02
N GLN A 124 -2.14 -17.26 -0.07
CA GLN A 124 -3.54 -16.87 -0.28
C GLN A 124 -3.68 -15.37 -0.60
N ALA A 125 -2.97 -14.51 0.14
CA ALA A 125 -2.99 -13.08 -0.09
C ALA A 125 -2.41 -12.72 -1.47
N LEU A 126 -1.33 -13.37 -1.87
CA LEU A 126 -0.73 -13.17 -3.19
C LEU A 126 -1.65 -13.65 -4.31
N ALA A 127 -2.22 -14.85 -4.19
CA ALA A 127 -3.18 -15.37 -5.15
C ALA A 127 -4.39 -14.44 -5.33
N MET A 128 -4.92 -13.91 -4.22
CA MET A 128 -6.03 -12.96 -4.27
C MET A 128 -5.62 -11.67 -5.01
N ARG A 129 -4.45 -11.11 -4.73
CA ARG A 129 -3.97 -9.88 -5.40
C ARG A 129 -3.74 -10.09 -6.89
N ILE A 130 -3.14 -11.22 -7.27
CA ILE A 130 -2.90 -11.57 -8.68
C ILE A 130 -4.23 -11.71 -9.43
N ASN A 131 -5.22 -12.38 -8.84
CA ASN A 131 -6.53 -12.52 -9.48
C ASN A 131 -7.26 -11.17 -9.59
N LEU A 132 -7.23 -10.32 -8.56
CA LEU A 132 -7.80 -8.97 -8.64
C LEU A 132 -7.09 -8.08 -9.68
N ALA A 133 -5.78 -8.21 -9.84
CA ALA A 133 -5.03 -7.51 -10.88
C ALA A 133 -5.42 -8.02 -12.27
N TRP A 134 -5.56 -9.32 -12.43
CA TRP A 134 -6.03 -9.93 -13.67
C TRP A 134 -7.45 -9.50 -14.04
N ASP A 135 -8.38 -9.52 -13.09
CA ASP A 135 -9.76 -9.08 -13.32
C ASP A 135 -9.81 -7.62 -13.80
N ARG A 136 -9.00 -6.74 -13.19
CA ARG A 136 -8.90 -5.34 -13.63
C ARG A 136 -8.32 -5.23 -15.05
N TYR A 137 -7.29 -6.01 -15.35
CA TYR A 137 -6.68 -6.04 -16.67
C TYR A 137 -7.69 -6.54 -17.72
N GLU A 138 -8.37 -7.64 -17.45
CA GLU A 138 -9.40 -8.20 -18.33
C GLU A 138 -10.54 -7.18 -18.57
N MET A 139 -10.99 -6.51 -17.52
CA MET A 139 -11.98 -5.42 -17.65
C MET A 139 -11.46 -4.27 -18.55
N SER A 140 -10.17 -3.93 -18.47
CA SER A 140 -9.60 -2.91 -19.35
C SER A 140 -9.60 -3.32 -20.81
N LEU A 141 -9.33 -4.61 -21.11
CA LEU A 141 -9.40 -5.14 -22.47
C LEU A 141 -10.81 -5.09 -23.05
N GLN A 142 -11.85 -5.27 -22.23
CA GLN A 142 -13.24 -5.21 -22.67
C GLN A 142 -13.64 -3.81 -23.17
N THR A 143 -12.90 -2.77 -22.84
CA THR A 143 -13.16 -1.40 -23.31
C THR A 143 -12.52 -1.11 -24.67
N LEU A 144 -11.66 -2.00 -25.15
CA LEU A 144 -10.94 -1.86 -26.41
C LEU A 144 -11.71 -2.47 -27.58
N SER A 145 -11.48 -1.96 -28.78
CA SER A 145 -11.91 -2.59 -30.01
C SER A 145 -11.11 -3.86 -30.28
N VAL A 146 -11.66 -4.78 -31.09
CA VAL A 146 -10.97 -6.01 -31.48
C VAL A 146 -9.61 -5.72 -32.13
N SER A 147 -9.49 -4.67 -32.91
CA SER A 147 -8.22 -4.27 -33.56
C SER A 147 -7.19 -3.87 -32.50
N GLU A 148 -7.58 -3.06 -31.52
CA GLU A 148 -6.67 -2.62 -30.43
C GLU A 148 -6.21 -3.80 -29.57
N VAL A 149 -7.08 -4.78 -29.32
CA VAL A 149 -6.71 -6.01 -28.59
C VAL A 149 -5.70 -6.84 -29.40
N ILE A 150 -5.90 -6.94 -30.73
CA ILE A 150 -4.95 -7.65 -31.61
C ILE A 150 -3.58 -6.96 -31.61
N ASP A 151 -3.56 -5.64 -31.64
CA ASP A 151 -2.31 -4.86 -31.57
C ASP A 151 -1.56 -5.03 -30.25
N GLN A 152 -2.28 -5.40 -29.17
CA GLN A 152 -1.72 -5.66 -27.83
C GLN A 152 -1.56 -7.15 -27.51
N ILE A 153 -1.65 -8.05 -28.50
CA ILE A 153 -1.67 -9.51 -28.26
C ILE A 153 -0.42 -10.00 -27.52
N ALA A 154 0.73 -9.39 -27.78
CA ALA A 154 1.97 -9.72 -27.09
C ALA A 154 1.92 -9.38 -25.61
N ASP A 155 1.41 -8.20 -25.26
CA ASP A 155 1.19 -7.78 -23.87
C ASP A 155 0.18 -8.68 -23.16
N VAL A 156 -0.92 -9.00 -23.82
CA VAL A 156 -1.95 -9.91 -23.27
C VAL A 156 -1.33 -11.28 -22.95
N SER A 157 -0.54 -11.80 -23.87
CA SER A 157 0.19 -13.07 -23.67
C SER A 157 1.17 -12.99 -22.50
N ALA A 158 1.95 -11.91 -22.39
CA ALA A 158 2.90 -11.72 -21.30
C ALA A 158 2.23 -11.65 -19.93
N VAL A 159 1.13 -10.89 -19.81
CA VAL A 159 0.37 -10.80 -18.57
C VAL A 159 -0.25 -12.15 -18.18
N TRP A 160 -0.81 -12.86 -19.17
CA TRP A 160 -1.38 -14.19 -18.95
C TRP A 160 -0.33 -15.19 -18.46
N MET A 161 0.82 -15.24 -19.13
CA MET A 161 1.94 -16.11 -18.76
C MET A 161 2.48 -15.79 -17.36
N CYS A 162 2.62 -14.51 -17.04
CA CYS A 162 3.04 -14.05 -15.71
C CYS A 162 2.05 -14.53 -14.65
N ARG A 163 0.76 -14.34 -14.89
CA ARG A 163 -0.30 -14.80 -13.97
C ARG A 163 -0.24 -16.32 -13.76
N ASP A 164 -0.15 -17.08 -14.85
CA ASP A 164 -0.12 -18.55 -14.78
C ASP A 164 1.08 -19.04 -13.99
N ALA A 165 2.28 -18.51 -14.28
CA ALA A 165 3.51 -18.85 -13.57
C ALA A 165 3.43 -18.49 -12.08
N LEU A 166 2.99 -17.28 -11.74
CA LEU A 166 2.87 -16.83 -10.34
C LEU A 166 1.90 -17.69 -9.53
N LEU A 167 0.80 -18.15 -10.13
CA LEU A 167 -0.21 -18.95 -9.43
C LEU A 167 0.14 -20.44 -9.37
N LYS A 168 0.71 -21.00 -10.46
CA LYS A 168 0.96 -22.42 -10.58
C LYS A 168 2.10 -22.91 -9.72
N ASP A 169 3.17 -22.13 -9.64
CA ASP A 169 4.41 -22.53 -8.99
C ASP A 169 4.64 -21.75 -7.67
N MET A 170 3.58 -21.26 -7.06
CA MET A 170 3.64 -20.45 -5.83
C MET A 170 4.32 -21.17 -4.68
N GLU A 171 4.19 -22.49 -4.60
CA GLU A 171 4.87 -23.34 -3.62
C GLU A 171 6.41 -23.37 -3.76
N LEU A 172 6.94 -22.99 -4.92
CA LEU A 172 8.39 -22.95 -5.17
C LEU A 172 9.04 -21.64 -4.70
N TYR A 173 8.24 -20.59 -4.45
CA TYR A 173 8.80 -19.30 -3.98
C TYR A 173 9.29 -19.41 -2.55
N SER A 174 10.41 -18.75 -2.27
CA SER A 174 10.87 -18.57 -0.90
C SER A 174 9.95 -17.59 -0.14
N ASP A 175 10.04 -17.59 1.18
CA ASP A 175 9.28 -16.68 2.03
C ASP A 175 9.62 -15.21 1.71
N GLU A 176 10.90 -14.92 1.43
CA GLU A 176 11.35 -13.59 1.02
C GLU A 176 10.76 -13.18 -0.33
N GLN A 177 10.64 -14.10 -1.29
CA GLN A 177 10.01 -13.82 -2.58
C GLN A 177 8.50 -13.54 -2.42
N LEU A 178 7.81 -14.29 -1.59
CA LEU A 178 6.38 -14.04 -1.30
C LEU A 178 6.19 -12.67 -0.64
N ILE A 179 7.02 -12.32 0.35
CA ILE A 179 6.97 -11.01 1.00
C ILE A 179 7.26 -9.90 -0.02
N PHE A 180 8.26 -10.08 -0.87
CA PHE A 180 8.60 -9.12 -1.92
C PHE A 180 7.42 -8.90 -2.87
N LEU A 181 6.84 -9.95 -3.43
CA LEU A 181 5.69 -9.86 -4.33
C LEU A 181 4.48 -9.20 -3.66
N LEU A 182 4.25 -9.50 -2.39
CA LEU A 182 3.19 -8.85 -1.59
C LEU A 182 3.48 -7.38 -1.26
N SER A 183 4.73 -6.95 -1.28
CA SER A 183 5.12 -5.55 -1.09
C SER A 183 4.89 -4.67 -2.32
N LEU A 184 4.82 -5.28 -3.52
CA LEU A 184 4.56 -4.58 -4.77
C LEU A 184 3.12 -4.04 -4.80
N PHE A 185 2.92 -2.89 -5.45
CA PHE A 185 1.57 -2.33 -5.62
C PHE A 185 0.70 -3.22 -6.52
N ASP A 186 1.23 -3.60 -7.68
CA ASP A 186 0.61 -4.55 -8.61
C ASP A 186 1.69 -5.52 -9.13
N PRO A 187 1.76 -6.75 -8.60
CA PRO A 187 2.78 -7.69 -8.99
C PRO A 187 2.69 -8.12 -10.47
N LEU A 188 1.48 -8.18 -11.06
CA LEU A 188 1.34 -8.52 -12.47
C LEU A 188 1.86 -7.42 -13.38
N ASP A 189 1.46 -6.17 -13.12
CA ASP A 189 1.84 -5.03 -13.95
C ASP A 189 3.35 -4.77 -13.88
N GLN A 190 3.92 -4.83 -12.68
CA GLN A 190 5.35 -4.58 -12.50
C GLN A 190 6.23 -5.70 -13.06
N MET A 191 5.73 -6.93 -13.13
CA MET A 191 6.47 -8.05 -13.71
C MET A 191 6.31 -8.17 -15.23
N ARG A 192 5.20 -7.71 -15.79
CA ARG A 192 4.92 -7.73 -17.23
C ARG A 192 6.05 -7.10 -18.05
N ASP A 193 6.51 -5.92 -17.62
CA ASP A 193 7.52 -5.17 -18.37
C ASP A 193 8.85 -5.90 -18.45
N HIS A 194 9.20 -6.70 -17.44
CA HIS A 194 10.41 -7.54 -17.44
C HIS A 194 10.23 -8.80 -18.29
N LEU A 195 9.04 -9.39 -18.30
CA LEU A 195 8.77 -10.61 -19.08
C LEU A 195 8.60 -10.33 -20.58
N ALA A 196 8.09 -9.18 -20.96
CA ALA A 196 7.91 -8.80 -22.37
C ALA A 196 9.24 -8.66 -23.12
N GLN A 197 10.36 -8.52 -22.41
CA GLN A 197 11.69 -8.33 -23.01
C GLN A 197 12.45 -9.63 -23.29
N GLU A 198 12.02 -10.77 -22.74
CA GLU A 198 12.78 -12.04 -22.84
C GLU A 198 11.87 -13.22 -23.27
N GLN A 199 11.74 -13.43 -24.57
CA GLN A 199 10.76 -14.40 -25.13
C GLN A 199 11.21 -15.88 -25.19
N GLU A 200 12.42 -16.28 -24.79
CA GLU A 200 12.96 -17.62 -25.10
C GLU A 200 13.30 -18.54 -23.91
N ALA A 201 13.16 -18.11 -22.65
CA ALA A 201 13.50 -18.95 -21.49
C ALA A 201 12.28 -19.65 -20.86
N ASP A 202 12.53 -20.66 -20.02
CA ASP A 202 11.51 -21.34 -19.23
C ASP A 202 10.73 -20.33 -18.37
N GLN A 203 9.41 -20.36 -18.42
CA GLN A 203 8.52 -19.38 -17.79
C GLN A 203 8.84 -19.13 -16.30
N ILE A 204 9.21 -20.19 -15.56
CA ILE A 204 9.57 -20.09 -14.15
C ILE A 204 10.88 -19.33 -13.97
N GLU A 205 11.87 -19.60 -14.82
CA GLU A 205 13.17 -18.95 -14.77
C GLU A 205 13.05 -17.46 -15.07
N GLN A 206 12.23 -17.09 -16.06
CA GLN A 206 11.91 -15.69 -16.38
C GLN A 206 11.26 -14.94 -15.20
N VAL A 207 10.26 -15.55 -14.56
CA VAL A 207 9.60 -14.94 -13.39
C VAL A 207 10.59 -14.77 -12.24
N ASN A 208 11.40 -15.79 -11.97
CA ASN A 208 12.41 -15.70 -10.92
C ASN A 208 13.48 -14.64 -11.21
N ASP A 209 13.90 -14.50 -12.45
CA ASP A 209 14.87 -13.49 -12.85
C ASP A 209 14.26 -12.08 -12.79
N ALA A 210 13.01 -11.92 -13.22
CA ALA A 210 12.29 -10.67 -13.05
C ALA A 210 12.15 -10.26 -11.57
N ILE A 211 11.82 -11.21 -10.68
CA ILE A 211 11.79 -10.97 -9.23
C ILE A 211 13.15 -10.48 -8.74
N ARG A 212 14.25 -11.13 -9.13
CA ARG A 212 15.62 -10.73 -8.73
C ARG A 212 15.99 -9.34 -9.24
N CYS A 213 15.64 -9.02 -10.50
CA CYS A 213 15.91 -7.70 -11.09
C CYS A 213 15.17 -6.59 -10.33
N LEU A 214 13.87 -6.77 -10.09
CA LEU A 214 13.07 -5.80 -9.34
C LEU A 214 13.57 -5.61 -7.90
N GLN A 215 13.95 -6.70 -7.23
CA GLN A 215 14.53 -6.61 -5.89
C GLN A 215 15.80 -5.77 -5.88
N LYS A 216 16.68 -5.96 -6.88
CA LYS A 216 17.92 -5.21 -7.01
C LYS A 216 17.68 -3.72 -7.27
N GLU A 217 16.78 -3.40 -8.19
CA GLU A 217 16.43 -2.02 -8.52
C GLU A 217 15.84 -1.28 -7.30
N LEU A 218 14.95 -1.93 -6.55
CA LEU A 218 14.39 -1.36 -5.33
C LEU A 218 15.45 -1.14 -4.25
N GLN A 219 16.37 -2.09 -4.07
CA GLN A 219 17.48 -1.94 -3.12
C GLN A 219 18.44 -0.80 -3.52
N GLU A 220 18.74 -0.65 -4.81
CA GLU A 220 19.56 0.45 -5.33
C GLU A 220 18.86 1.79 -5.15
N SER A 221 17.57 1.86 -5.43
CA SER A 221 16.74 3.06 -5.24
C SER A 221 16.67 3.50 -3.77
N GLN A 222 16.62 2.55 -2.84
CA GLN A 222 16.64 2.82 -1.40
C GLN A 222 18.01 3.32 -0.92
N LYS A 223 19.11 2.77 -1.46
CA LYS A 223 20.48 3.22 -1.14
C LYS A 223 20.76 4.66 -1.60
N ILE A 224 20.20 5.05 -2.74
CA ILE A 224 20.34 6.42 -3.27
C ILE A 224 19.58 7.43 -2.39
N LYS A 225 18.50 7.01 -1.73
CA LYS A 225 17.69 7.86 -0.84
C LYS A 225 18.27 8.03 0.57
N THR A 226 19.28 7.24 0.96
CA THR A 226 19.94 7.40 2.26
C THR A 226 21.17 8.31 2.07
N PRO A 227 21.12 9.63 2.42
CA PRO A 227 22.29 10.48 2.37
C PRO A 227 23.29 9.92 3.38
N GLY A 228 24.50 9.60 2.91
CA GLY A 228 25.57 9.12 3.77
C GLY A 228 25.74 10.06 4.95
N GLN A 229 25.60 9.53 6.16
CA GLN A 229 26.13 10.18 7.36
C GLN A 229 27.65 10.26 7.22
N GLY A 230 28.09 11.29 6.49
CA GLY A 230 29.49 11.70 6.46
C GLY A 230 29.88 12.12 7.87
N GLY A 231 30.52 11.20 8.59
CA GLY A 231 31.15 11.51 9.87
C GLY A 231 32.13 12.65 9.70
N MET A 232 31.78 13.81 10.24
CA MET A 232 32.71 14.91 10.46
C MET A 232 33.52 14.56 11.70
N SER A 233 34.68 13.91 11.49
CA SER A 233 35.73 13.80 12.50
C SER A 233 36.39 15.14 12.59
N MET A 234 36.11 15.90 13.65
CA MET A 234 36.94 17.03 14.06
C MET A 234 38.21 16.48 14.74
N LYS A 235 39.34 16.81 14.15
CA LYS A 235 40.60 16.93 14.84
C LYS A 235 40.80 18.35 15.26
#